data_084792a62f57ca2d7f3ec27782837420
#
_entry.id   084792a62f57ca2d7f3ec27782837420
#
_cell.length_a   1.000
_cell.length_b   1.000
_cell.length_c   1.000
_cell.angle_alpha   90.00
_cell.angle_beta   90.00
_cell.angle_gamma   90.00
#
_symmetry.space_group_name_H-M   'P 1'
#
loop_
_entity.id
_entity.type
_entity.pdbx_description
1 polymer ?
#
loop_
_entity_poly.entity_id
_entity_poly.type
_entity_poly.pdbx_seq_one_letter_code
_entity_poly.pdbx_strand_id
1 'polypeptide(L)'
;KRLTTDTYHVQNRGGKGIKGMELNKDDIIDQFISMSTHDHLLVFTDKGKVYRIKGYNVPEFSRTSKGIPAINLISMEKTENIRALVPYSKDHDSKFLFFVTKQGIIKRTTFDEYENINKNGKIAIKLNEDDELAFVRSTDGNAEIIIAGSNGKAVRFQENTVRPLGRTARGVKGFNVDGGYVIGLATNLEGEYILTITENGFGKKSALADYRMTRRGARGVKTVNVTEKSGKLVCMRAVRGDEDCMIMTAGGIVIRISLNQVSVYSRSAQGVKVINVKDDIVSSVAILEPEEDSEVVDISHNEVLDEGVFEETPDDEDIIENDEEDVTDSDSEE
;
A
#
# COMPACT_ATOMS: atom_id res chain seq x y z
N LYS A 1 16.10 4.03 9.33
CA LYS A 1 17.43 4.29 8.74
C LYS A 1 17.32 4.68 7.27
N ARG A 2 18.33 5.30 6.72
CA ARG A 2 18.50 5.58 5.30
C ARG A 2 19.55 4.65 4.69
N LEU A 3 19.33 4.22 3.45
CA LEU A 3 20.27 3.47 2.62
C LEU A 3 20.30 4.10 1.23
N THR A 4 21.37 3.84 0.48
CA THR A 4 21.42 4.14 -0.96
C THR A 4 20.61 3.08 -1.73
N THR A 5 20.03 3.45 -2.87
CA THR A 5 19.14 2.56 -3.65
C THR A 5 19.87 1.36 -4.23
N ASP A 6 21.18 1.48 -4.53
CA ASP A 6 22.06 0.44 -5.03
C ASP A 6 22.44 -0.67 -4.03
N THR A 7 21.98 -0.53 -2.77
CA THR A 7 22.26 -1.53 -1.71
C THR A 7 21.66 -2.91 -1.99
N TYR A 8 20.60 -3.00 -2.79
CA TYR A 8 19.86 -4.23 -3.10
C TYR A 8 19.83 -4.50 -4.60
N HIS A 9 20.48 -5.59 -5.02
CA HIS A 9 20.50 -6.02 -6.43
C HIS A 9 19.25 -6.76 -6.83
N VAL A 10 18.87 -6.68 -8.10
CA VAL A 10 17.74 -7.41 -8.69
C VAL A 10 17.98 -8.93 -8.64
N GLN A 11 16.96 -9.69 -8.32
CA GLN A 11 16.95 -11.16 -8.30
C GLN A 11 15.80 -11.70 -9.15
N ASN A 12 15.94 -12.95 -9.61
CA ASN A 12 14.86 -13.62 -10.32
C ASN A 12 13.67 -13.95 -9.43
N ARG A 13 12.49 -14.03 -10.02
CA ARG A 13 11.25 -14.47 -9.35
C ARG A 13 11.45 -15.81 -8.63
N GLY A 14 11.00 -15.90 -7.39
CA GLY A 14 11.17 -17.09 -6.56
C GLY A 14 12.53 -17.22 -5.87
N GLY A 15 13.40 -16.21 -5.98
CA GLY A 15 14.68 -16.16 -5.28
C GLY A 15 14.55 -16.25 -3.75
N LYS A 16 15.64 -16.61 -3.09
CA LYS A 16 15.69 -16.79 -1.61
C LYS A 16 15.78 -15.47 -0.84
N GLY A 17 16.14 -14.36 -1.52
CA GLY A 17 16.38 -13.06 -0.87
C GLY A 17 17.66 -13.00 -0.04
N ILE A 18 17.94 -11.83 0.48
CA ILE A 18 19.09 -11.56 1.37
C ILE A 18 18.61 -10.88 2.65
N LYS A 19 19.39 -10.95 3.72
CA LYS A 19 19.06 -10.26 4.98
C LYS A 19 19.08 -8.74 4.74
N GLY A 20 17.92 -8.09 4.89
CA GLY A 20 17.74 -6.67 4.63
C GLY A 20 18.19 -5.76 5.77
N MET A 21 17.93 -6.16 7.01
CA MET A 21 18.41 -5.47 8.22
C MET A 21 18.40 -6.44 9.40
N GLU A 22 19.12 -6.10 10.45
CA GLU A 22 19.01 -6.79 11.72
C GLU A 22 17.80 -6.23 12.49
N LEU A 23 16.88 -7.11 12.85
CA LEU A 23 15.68 -6.79 13.61
C LEU A 23 15.88 -7.11 15.09
N ASN A 24 15.21 -6.38 15.99
CA ASN A 24 15.03 -6.83 17.34
C ASN A 24 14.03 -8.00 17.36
N LYS A 25 14.00 -8.74 18.48
CA LYS A 25 12.93 -9.72 18.68
C LYS A 25 11.58 -9.02 18.62
N ASP A 26 10.65 -9.55 17.86
CA ASP A 26 9.29 -9.01 17.65
C ASP A 26 9.19 -7.74 16.74
N ASP A 27 10.31 -7.21 16.21
CA ASP A 27 10.27 -6.17 15.18
C ASP A 27 9.98 -6.75 13.79
N ILE A 28 9.26 -5.97 12.96
CA ILE A 28 9.00 -6.28 11.56
C ILE A 28 9.35 -5.07 10.67
N ILE A 29 9.66 -5.33 9.40
CA ILE A 29 9.76 -4.26 8.40
C ILE A 29 8.36 -3.91 7.94
N ASP A 30 7.90 -2.68 8.21
CA ASP A 30 6.56 -2.20 7.91
C ASP A 30 6.50 -1.37 6.64
N GLN A 31 7.44 -0.42 6.47
CA GLN A 31 7.44 0.49 5.32
C GLN A 31 8.84 0.71 4.76
N PHE A 32 8.86 0.90 3.44
CA PHE A 32 10.04 1.24 2.66
C PHE A 32 9.65 2.34 1.66
N ILE A 33 10.45 3.41 1.55
CA ILE A 33 10.19 4.49 0.58
C ILE A 33 11.48 4.91 -0.12
N SER A 34 11.34 5.36 -1.37
CA SER A 34 12.39 6.01 -2.14
C SER A 34 12.09 7.52 -2.24
N MET A 35 13.09 8.36 -2.01
CA MET A 35 12.97 9.82 -2.11
C MET A 35 14.34 10.48 -2.22
N SER A 36 14.39 11.73 -2.70
CA SER A 36 15.59 12.55 -2.61
C SER A 36 15.88 12.95 -1.16
N THR A 37 17.16 12.98 -0.79
CA THR A 37 17.59 13.45 0.54
C THR A 37 17.31 14.93 0.75
N HIS A 38 17.16 15.71 -0.31
CA HIS A 38 16.84 17.14 -0.25
C HIS A 38 15.36 17.43 0.01
N ASP A 39 14.49 16.45 -0.23
CA ASP A 39 13.04 16.58 0.00
C ASP A 39 12.70 16.53 1.49
N HIS A 40 11.50 16.97 1.80
CA HIS A 40 10.91 16.76 3.10
C HIS A 40 10.18 15.41 3.12
N LEU A 41 10.17 14.80 4.27
CA LEU A 41 9.35 13.64 4.56
C LEU A 41 8.24 14.04 5.53
N LEU A 42 6.99 13.90 5.11
CA LEU A 42 5.84 13.99 5.98
C LEU A 42 5.61 12.62 6.62
N VAL A 43 5.61 12.59 7.94
CA VAL A 43 5.47 11.35 8.73
C VAL A 43 4.11 11.40 9.42
N PHE A 44 3.21 10.52 9.02
CA PHE A 44 1.87 10.40 9.57
C PHE A 44 1.79 9.24 10.56
N THR A 45 1.14 9.46 11.70
CA THR A 45 1.00 8.45 12.74
C THR A 45 -0.41 7.83 12.74
N ASP A 46 -0.53 6.65 13.35
CA ASP A 46 -1.79 5.93 13.58
C ASP A 46 -2.83 6.80 14.34
N LYS A 47 -2.37 7.75 15.14
CA LYS A 47 -3.22 8.69 15.88
C LYS A 47 -3.68 9.89 15.05
N GLY A 48 -3.37 9.90 13.74
CA GLY A 48 -3.79 10.97 12.83
C GLY A 48 -3.02 12.28 13.00
N LYS A 49 -1.81 12.24 13.54
CA LYS A 49 -0.86 13.36 13.57
C LYS A 49 0.10 13.31 12.38
N VAL A 50 0.68 14.44 12.05
CA VAL A 50 1.73 14.59 11.04
C VAL A 50 2.92 15.35 11.59
N TYR A 51 4.12 14.88 11.26
CA TYR A 51 5.41 15.49 11.52
C TYR A 51 6.14 15.73 10.21
N ARG A 52 7.15 16.60 10.20
CA ARG A 52 7.97 16.90 9.04
C ARG A 52 9.46 16.81 9.38
N ILE A 53 10.21 16.09 8.57
CA ILE A 53 11.66 15.95 8.66
C ILE A 53 12.30 16.15 7.29
N LYS A 54 13.52 16.66 7.22
CA LYS A 54 14.34 16.67 6.00
C LYS A 54 14.92 15.28 5.75
N GLY A 55 14.95 14.82 4.49
CA GLY A 55 15.48 13.50 4.13
C GLY A 55 16.92 13.28 4.61
N TYR A 56 17.78 14.28 4.46
CA TYR A 56 19.18 14.20 4.93
C TYR A 56 19.33 14.14 6.45
N ASN A 57 18.31 14.50 7.24
CA ASN A 57 18.33 14.37 8.69
C ASN A 57 18.06 12.91 9.16
N VAL A 58 17.62 12.03 8.26
CA VAL A 58 17.56 10.60 8.55
C VAL A 58 18.97 10.01 8.40
N PRO A 59 19.57 9.47 9.48
CA PRO A 59 20.95 8.97 9.41
C PRO A 59 21.11 7.80 8.45
N GLU A 60 22.23 7.77 7.75
CA GLU A 60 22.64 6.65 6.92
C GLU A 60 23.30 5.56 7.76
N PHE A 61 23.03 4.31 7.45
CA PHE A 61 23.56 3.16 8.15
C PHE A 61 23.93 2.05 7.15
N SER A 62 24.67 1.06 7.59
CA SER A 62 24.92 -0.15 6.80
C SER A 62 23.63 -0.97 6.60
N ARG A 63 23.61 -1.80 5.54
CA ARG A 63 22.46 -2.65 5.20
C ARG A 63 21.96 -3.48 6.38
N THR A 64 22.84 -4.14 7.10
CA THR A 64 22.50 -5.04 8.20
C THR A 64 22.24 -4.35 9.54
N SER A 65 22.53 -3.06 9.71
CA SER A 65 22.31 -2.36 10.98
C SER A 65 20.82 -2.19 11.32
N LYS A 66 20.51 -2.06 12.60
CA LYS A 66 19.14 -1.88 13.13
C LYS A 66 18.54 -0.49 12.87
N GLY A 67 19.37 0.54 12.63
CA GLY A 67 18.91 1.93 12.56
C GLY A 67 18.64 2.54 13.93
N ILE A 68 17.85 3.61 13.97
CA ILE A 68 17.50 4.33 15.21
C ILE A 68 15.99 4.51 15.36
N PRO A 69 15.47 4.62 16.59
CA PRO A 69 14.06 4.90 16.83
C PRO A 69 13.62 6.23 16.22
N ALA A 70 12.46 6.26 15.57
CA ALA A 70 11.91 7.47 14.96
C ALA A 70 11.68 8.62 15.95
N ILE A 71 11.42 8.32 17.22
CA ILE A 71 11.25 9.29 18.30
C ILE A 71 12.52 10.16 18.51
N ASN A 72 13.68 9.67 18.08
CA ASN A 72 14.94 10.45 18.13
C ASN A 72 15.03 11.46 16.97
N LEU A 73 14.22 11.31 15.94
CA LEU A 73 14.19 12.17 14.75
C LEU A 73 13.07 13.19 14.78
N ILE A 74 11.92 12.84 15.34
CA ILE A 74 10.71 13.66 15.44
C ILE A 74 10.13 13.59 16.85
N SER A 75 9.47 14.67 17.29
CA SER A 75 8.89 14.78 18.64
C SER A 75 7.54 14.06 18.72
N MET A 76 7.50 12.76 18.38
CA MET A 76 6.30 11.95 18.50
C MET A 76 6.13 11.39 19.92
N GLU A 77 4.91 11.07 20.28
CA GLU A 77 4.58 10.42 21.55
C GLU A 77 4.96 8.93 21.50
N LYS A 78 5.29 8.34 22.64
CA LYS A 78 5.65 6.91 22.76
C LYS A 78 4.53 5.95 22.34
N THR A 79 3.29 6.43 22.38
CA THR A 79 2.07 5.67 22.03
C THR A 79 1.70 5.78 20.55
N GLU A 80 2.42 6.59 19.78
CA GLU A 80 2.19 6.77 18.35
C GLU A 80 3.03 5.80 17.54
N ASN A 81 2.45 5.26 16.47
CA ASN A 81 3.13 4.45 15.47
C ASN A 81 3.07 5.13 14.10
N ILE A 82 4.16 5.10 13.36
CA ILE A 82 4.21 5.62 12.00
C ILE A 82 3.36 4.71 11.11
N ARG A 83 2.47 5.31 10.29
CA ARG A 83 1.58 4.59 9.37
C ARG A 83 1.77 4.98 7.91
N ALA A 84 2.13 6.21 7.64
CA ALA A 84 2.38 6.65 6.28
C ALA A 84 3.56 7.61 6.24
N LEU A 85 4.35 7.45 5.20
CA LEU A 85 5.46 8.31 4.85
C LEU A 85 5.16 8.89 3.48
N VAL A 86 5.13 10.22 3.36
CA VAL A 86 4.86 10.91 2.09
C VAL A 86 6.03 11.82 1.79
N PRO A 87 6.83 11.54 0.76
CA PRO A 87 7.81 12.47 0.25
C PRO A 87 7.14 13.77 -0.20
N TYR A 88 7.76 14.89 0.11
CA TYR A 88 7.28 16.21 -0.25
C TYR A 88 8.41 17.07 -0.81
N SER A 89 8.37 17.31 -2.11
CA SER A 89 9.15 18.34 -2.80
C SER A 89 8.33 19.63 -2.95
N LYS A 90 8.96 20.80 -3.00
CA LYS A 90 8.25 22.06 -3.23
C LYS A 90 7.69 22.18 -4.65
N ASP A 91 8.28 21.46 -5.59
CA ASP A 91 7.95 21.52 -7.02
C ASP A 91 6.98 20.41 -7.46
N HIS A 92 6.20 19.84 -6.52
CA HIS A 92 5.25 18.78 -6.85
C HIS A 92 3.94 19.31 -7.41
N ASP A 93 3.34 18.56 -8.33
CA ASP A 93 2.02 18.85 -8.94
C ASP A 93 0.83 18.44 -8.05
N SER A 94 1.08 17.87 -6.90
CA SER A 94 0.06 17.37 -6.00
C SER A 94 -0.68 18.52 -5.31
N LYS A 95 -2.01 18.49 -5.35
CA LYS A 95 -2.88 19.51 -4.73
C LYS A 95 -3.48 19.08 -3.41
N PHE A 96 -3.62 17.77 -3.21
CA PHE A 96 -4.30 17.19 -2.06
C PHE A 96 -3.50 16.06 -1.43
N LEU A 97 -3.75 15.87 -0.14
CA LEU A 97 -3.46 14.64 0.58
C LEU A 97 -4.77 13.87 0.76
N PHE A 98 -4.76 12.62 0.33
CA PHE A 98 -5.88 11.70 0.45
C PHE A 98 -5.59 10.69 1.57
N PHE A 99 -6.46 10.63 2.57
CA PHE A 99 -6.32 9.84 3.78
C PHE A 99 -7.29 8.67 3.77
N VAL A 100 -6.86 7.53 4.26
CA VAL A 100 -7.70 6.36 4.49
C VAL A 100 -7.39 5.76 5.85
N THR A 101 -8.44 5.49 6.64
CA THR A 101 -8.31 4.81 7.93
C THR A 101 -8.48 3.30 7.79
N LYS A 102 -8.11 2.54 8.81
CA LYS A 102 -8.29 1.07 8.87
C LYS A 102 -9.74 0.64 8.67
N GLN A 103 -10.70 1.41 9.15
CA GLN A 103 -12.13 1.14 9.02
C GLN A 103 -12.73 1.65 7.71
N GLY A 104 -11.90 2.20 6.80
CA GLY A 104 -12.34 2.64 5.47
C GLY A 104 -12.98 4.02 5.43
N ILE A 105 -12.75 4.86 6.45
CA ILE A 105 -13.06 6.29 6.40
C ILE A 105 -12.01 6.98 5.53
N ILE A 106 -12.45 7.90 4.69
CA ILE A 106 -11.58 8.65 3.78
C ILE A 106 -11.73 10.15 3.98
N LYS A 107 -10.67 10.86 3.69
CA LYS A 107 -10.65 12.33 3.71
C LYS A 107 -9.71 12.85 2.64
N ARG A 108 -10.08 13.96 2.00
CA ARG A 108 -9.24 14.73 1.10
C ARG A 108 -9.02 16.12 1.71
N THR A 109 -7.77 16.57 1.80
CA THR A 109 -7.38 17.88 2.34
C THR A 109 -6.37 18.52 1.42
N THR A 110 -6.44 19.83 1.21
CA THR A 110 -5.46 20.57 0.42
C THR A 110 -4.07 20.50 1.05
N PHE A 111 -3.04 20.48 0.21
CA PHE A 111 -1.65 20.34 0.66
C PHE A 111 -1.19 21.52 1.51
N ASP A 112 -1.67 22.73 1.20
CA ASP A 112 -1.34 23.98 1.89
C ASP A 112 -1.61 23.92 3.41
N GLU A 113 -2.60 23.13 3.84
CA GLU A 113 -2.91 22.88 5.25
C GLU A 113 -1.73 22.24 6.02
N TYR A 114 -0.73 21.68 5.30
CA TYR A 114 0.41 20.95 5.84
C TYR A 114 1.76 21.61 5.58
N GLU A 115 1.82 22.77 4.94
CA GLU A 115 3.08 23.47 4.64
C GLU A 115 3.85 23.84 5.92
N ASN A 116 3.12 24.29 6.93
CA ASN A 116 3.72 24.76 8.18
C ASN A 116 3.47 23.77 9.31
N ILE A 117 4.38 22.82 9.49
CA ILE A 117 4.34 21.81 10.56
C ILE A 117 5.40 22.13 11.61
N ASN A 118 4.97 22.36 12.85
CA ASN A 118 5.84 22.58 13.98
C ASN A 118 6.52 21.27 14.43
N LYS A 119 7.61 21.36 15.22
CA LYS A 119 8.32 20.19 15.74
C LYS A 119 7.44 19.21 16.52
N ASN A 120 6.41 19.72 17.22
CA ASN A 120 5.46 18.91 17.99
C ASN A 120 4.37 18.25 17.12
N GLY A 121 4.47 18.37 15.79
CA GLY A 121 3.48 17.87 14.85
C GLY A 121 2.18 18.68 14.83
N LYS A 122 1.27 18.25 13.97
CA LYS A 122 -0.10 18.79 13.85
C LYS A 122 -1.09 17.65 13.69
N ILE A 123 -2.34 17.88 14.09
CA ILE A 123 -3.45 16.96 13.75
C ILE A 123 -3.63 16.98 12.23
N ALA A 124 -3.51 15.82 11.60
CA ALA A 124 -3.72 15.64 10.17
C ALA A 124 -5.16 15.19 9.85
N ILE A 125 -5.73 14.36 10.69
CA ILE A 125 -7.11 13.87 10.63
C ILE A 125 -7.62 13.59 12.02
N LYS A 126 -8.88 13.92 12.30
CA LYS A 126 -9.55 13.50 13.55
C LYS A 126 -10.13 12.10 13.31
N LEU A 127 -9.68 11.13 14.08
CA LEU A 127 -10.13 9.74 14.00
C LEU A 127 -11.44 9.53 14.77
N ASN A 128 -12.17 8.49 14.40
CA ASN A 128 -13.23 7.93 15.23
C ASN A 128 -12.61 7.13 16.38
N GLU A 129 -13.41 6.82 17.38
CA GLU A 129 -13.03 5.90 18.46
C GLU A 129 -12.70 4.52 17.84
N ASP A 130 -11.64 3.89 18.31
CA ASP A 130 -11.13 2.60 17.84
C ASP A 130 -10.72 2.53 16.35
N ASP A 131 -10.54 3.67 15.66
CA ASP A 131 -10.02 3.71 14.30
C ASP A 131 -8.58 4.25 14.29
N GLU A 132 -7.82 3.87 13.27
CA GLU A 132 -6.44 4.30 13.06
C GLU A 132 -6.26 4.79 11.63
N LEU A 133 -5.39 5.78 11.44
CA LEU A 133 -4.92 6.14 10.11
C LEU A 133 -4.13 4.97 9.52
N ALA A 134 -4.47 4.56 8.29
CA ALA A 134 -3.80 3.46 7.61
C ALA A 134 -2.88 3.95 6.48
N PHE A 135 -3.38 4.82 5.60
CA PHE A 135 -2.63 5.27 4.42
C PHE A 135 -2.87 6.75 4.15
N VAL A 136 -1.85 7.38 3.55
CA VAL A 136 -1.94 8.72 2.98
C VAL A 136 -1.26 8.71 1.61
N ARG A 137 -1.85 9.38 0.62
CA ARG A 137 -1.27 9.61 -0.72
C ARG A 137 -1.43 11.06 -1.12
N SER A 138 -0.48 11.55 -1.88
CA SER A 138 -0.60 12.83 -2.59
C SER A 138 -1.37 12.62 -3.90
N THR A 139 -2.28 13.54 -4.24
CA THR A 139 -3.12 13.49 -5.44
C THR A 139 -3.27 14.86 -6.08
N ASP A 140 -3.64 14.89 -7.37
CA ASP A 140 -3.82 16.10 -8.16
C ASP A 140 -5.24 16.70 -8.10
N GLY A 141 -6.21 15.99 -7.53
CA GLY A 141 -7.61 16.37 -7.44
C GLY A 141 -8.53 15.65 -8.41
N ASN A 142 -7.96 14.90 -9.38
CA ASN A 142 -8.70 14.16 -10.40
C ASN A 142 -8.37 12.66 -10.41
N ALA A 143 -7.62 12.20 -9.43
CA ALA A 143 -7.19 10.82 -9.36
C ALA A 143 -8.37 9.85 -9.17
N GLU A 144 -8.21 8.65 -9.69
CA GLU A 144 -9.03 7.51 -9.32
C GLU A 144 -8.41 6.83 -8.11
N ILE A 145 -9.20 6.67 -7.08
CA ILE A 145 -8.79 6.06 -5.81
C ILE A 145 -9.15 4.59 -5.79
N ILE A 146 -8.19 3.76 -5.47
CA ILE A 146 -8.38 2.32 -5.30
C ILE A 146 -8.03 1.97 -3.85
N ILE A 147 -8.95 1.36 -3.11
CA ILE A 147 -8.76 0.93 -1.73
C ILE A 147 -9.03 -0.56 -1.63
N ALA A 148 -8.10 -1.32 -1.05
CA ALA A 148 -8.27 -2.75 -0.83
C ALA A 148 -8.31 -3.12 0.65
N GLY A 149 -9.06 -4.17 0.95
CA GLY A 149 -9.21 -4.75 2.29
C GLY A 149 -8.50 -6.10 2.42
N SER A 150 -8.21 -6.47 3.66
CA SER A 150 -7.62 -7.76 4.02
C SER A 150 -8.44 -8.97 3.57
N ASN A 151 -9.74 -8.77 3.33
CA ASN A 151 -10.68 -9.77 2.82
C ASN A 151 -10.56 -10.02 1.30
N GLY A 152 -9.56 -9.42 0.62
CA GLY A 152 -9.34 -9.60 -0.81
C GLY A 152 -10.31 -8.84 -1.72
N LYS A 153 -11.06 -7.85 -1.20
CA LYS A 153 -11.93 -6.97 -1.98
C LYS A 153 -11.31 -5.59 -2.17
N ALA A 154 -11.66 -4.90 -3.26
CA ALA A 154 -11.23 -3.53 -3.52
C ALA A 154 -12.36 -2.68 -4.12
N VAL A 155 -12.36 -1.38 -3.83
CA VAL A 155 -13.22 -0.36 -4.45
C VAL A 155 -12.38 0.55 -5.35
N ARG A 156 -12.99 1.06 -6.43
CA ARG A 156 -12.42 2.11 -7.28
C ARG A 156 -13.45 3.20 -7.49
N PHE A 157 -13.07 4.45 -7.22
CA PHE A 157 -13.95 5.62 -7.38
C PHE A 157 -13.14 6.88 -7.67
N GLN A 158 -13.81 7.92 -8.21
CA GLN A 158 -13.18 9.21 -8.48
C GLN A 158 -12.99 10.01 -7.19
N GLU A 159 -11.79 10.57 -6.97
CA GLU A 159 -11.48 11.35 -5.75
C GLU A 159 -12.32 12.61 -5.64
N ASN A 160 -12.76 13.23 -6.78
CA ASN A 160 -13.57 14.43 -6.80
C ASN A 160 -14.97 14.23 -6.18
N THR A 161 -15.43 12.96 -6.01
CA THR A 161 -16.64 12.62 -5.25
C THR A 161 -16.49 12.86 -3.74
N VAL A 162 -15.26 13.10 -3.28
CA VAL A 162 -14.93 13.46 -1.90
C VAL A 162 -14.58 14.94 -1.86
N ARG A 163 -15.48 15.78 -1.31
CA ARG A 163 -15.18 17.20 -1.16
C ARG A 163 -13.95 17.43 -0.29
N PRO A 164 -13.11 18.43 -0.57
CA PRO A 164 -12.03 18.82 0.34
C PRO A 164 -12.57 19.18 1.73
N LEU A 165 -11.87 18.70 2.75
CA LEU A 165 -12.20 18.93 4.15
C LEU A 165 -10.98 19.52 4.86
N GLY A 166 -11.21 20.35 5.85
CA GLY A 166 -10.16 20.90 6.69
C GLY A 166 -9.39 19.81 7.44
N ARG A 167 -8.19 20.15 7.88
CA ARG A 167 -7.23 19.25 8.50
C ARG A 167 -7.81 18.46 9.69
N THR A 168 -8.61 19.07 10.53
CA THR A 168 -9.19 18.46 11.75
C THR A 168 -10.50 17.70 11.52
N ALA A 169 -10.99 17.61 10.27
CA ALA A 169 -12.20 16.83 9.96
C ALA A 169 -11.94 15.32 10.08
N ARG A 170 -13.00 14.55 10.37
CA ARG A 170 -12.95 13.07 10.45
C ARG A 170 -12.95 12.40 9.09
N GLY A 171 -13.69 12.94 8.13
CA GLY A 171 -13.87 12.34 6.81
C GLY A 171 -15.24 11.69 6.62
N VAL A 172 -15.35 10.85 5.59
CA VAL A 172 -16.59 10.18 5.18
C VAL A 172 -16.31 8.71 4.85
N LYS A 173 -17.34 7.87 4.80
CA LYS A 173 -17.17 6.45 4.43
C LYS A 173 -16.71 6.33 2.98
N GLY A 174 -15.57 5.69 2.77
CA GLY A 174 -14.96 5.44 1.45
C GLY A 174 -15.05 3.99 1.01
N PHE A 175 -14.86 3.06 1.95
CA PHE A 175 -14.88 1.62 1.72
C PHE A 175 -15.63 0.91 2.85
N ASN A 176 -16.48 -0.08 2.49
CA ASN A 176 -17.06 -0.97 3.47
C ASN A 176 -16.16 -2.21 3.61
N VAL A 177 -15.39 -2.25 4.68
CA VAL A 177 -14.38 -3.30 4.92
C VAL A 177 -14.95 -4.66 5.30
N ASP A 178 -16.27 -4.75 5.54
CA ASP A 178 -17.00 -6.00 5.77
C ASP A 178 -16.30 -6.94 6.77
N GLY A 179 -16.02 -6.44 7.96
CA GLY A 179 -15.35 -7.17 9.04
C GLY A 179 -13.81 -7.30 8.90
N GLY A 180 -13.24 -6.85 7.78
CA GLY A 180 -11.80 -6.75 7.58
C GLY A 180 -11.24 -5.37 7.95
N TYR A 181 -10.10 -5.06 7.39
CA TYR A 181 -9.46 -3.74 7.52
C TYR A 181 -8.77 -3.36 6.21
N VAL A 182 -8.52 -2.07 6.01
CA VAL A 182 -7.83 -1.56 4.82
C VAL A 182 -6.36 -1.97 4.84
N ILE A 183 -5.86 -2.53 3.72
CA ILE A 183 -4.47 -2.97 3.55
C ILE A 183 -3.74 -2.25 2.41
N GLY A 184 -4.43 -1.50 1.60
CA GLY A 184 -3.81 -0.78 0.49
C GLY A 184 -4.63 0.41 0.03
N LEU A 185 -3.91 1.44 -0.38
CA LEU A 185 -4.41 2.63 -1.07
C LEU A 185 -3.52 2.86 -2.28
N ALA A 186 -4.12 2.98 -3.46
CA ALA A 186 -3.44 3.28 -4.71
C ALA A 186 -4.24 4.30 -5.52
N THR A 187 -3.59 4.90 -6.51
CA THR A 187 -4.20 5.82 -7.48
C THR A 187 -3.84 5.41 -8.91
N ASN A 188 -4.65 5.80 -9.88
CA ASN A 188 -4.33 5.61 -11.30
C ASN A 188 -3.12 6.43 -11.76
N LEU A 189 -2.68 7.43 -10.97
CA LEU A 189 -1.48 8.22 -11.25
C LEU A 189 -0.19 7.43 -11.02
N GLU A 190 -0.26 6.35 -10.23
CA GLU A 190 0.88 5.50 -9.88
C GLU A 190 1.16 4.41 -10.93
N GLY A 191 0.18 4.06 -11.80
CA GLY A 191 0.35 3.07 -12.86
C GLY A 191 -0.93 2.45 -13.37
N GLU A 192 -0.81 1.60 -14.41
CA GLU A 192 -1.92 0.98 -15.12
C GLU A 192 -2.27 -0.43 -14.59
N TYR A 193 -1.44 -0.99 -13.73
CA TYR A 193 -1.63 -2.32 -13.15
C TYR A 193 -1.80 -2.23 -11.65
N ILE A 194 -2.56 -3.15 -11.10
CA ILE A 194 -2.66 -3.39 -9.65
C ILE A 194 -1.83 -4.62 -9.30
N LEU A 195 -0.72 -4.39 -8.60
CA LEU A 195 0.07 -5.43 -7.97
C LEU A 195 -0.62 -5.86 -6.67
N THR A 196 -0.82 -7.16 -6.49
CA THR A 196 -1.28 -7.75 -5.24
C THR A 196 -0.30 -8.81 -4.76
N ILE A 197 0.00 -8.81 -3.44
CA ILE A 197 0.86 -9.81 -2.81
C ILE A 197 0.20 -10.27 -1.51
N THR A 198 0.22 -11.59 -1.27
CA THR A 198 -0.40 -12.23 -0.11
C THR A 198 0.65 -12.69 0.91
N GLU A 199 0.22 -13.01 2.12
CA GLU A 199 1.05 -13.45 3.25
C GLU A 199 2.02 -14.58 2.85
N ASN A 200 1.54 -15.57 2.08
CA ASN A 200 2.33 -16.74 1.71
C ASN A 200 3.15 -16.54 0.42
N GLY A 201 3.33 -15.29 -0.03
CA GLY A 201 4.22 -14.93 -1.13
C GLY A 201 3.65 -15.16 -2.53
N PHE A 202 2.32 -15.30 -2.68
CA PHE A 202 1.68 -15.27 -4.00
C PHE A 202 1.48 -13.83 -4.45
N GLY A 203 1.77 -13.57 -5.72
CA GLY A 203 1.63 -12.24 -6.29
C GLY A 203 1.19 -12.27 -7.73
N LYS A 204 0.60 -11.19 -8.18
CA LYS A 204 0.20 -10.95 -9.57
C LYS A 204 0.06 -9.47 -9.87
N LYS A 205 0.07 -9.14 -11.14
CA LYS A 205 -0.46 -7.88 -11.67
C LYS A 205 -1.85 -8.14 -12.26
N SER A 206 -2.76 -7.17 -12.16
CA SER A 206 -4.04 -7.17 -12.87
C SER A 206 -4.24 -5.79 -13.48
N ALA A 207 -4.83 -5.72 -14.68
CA ALA A 207 -5.09 -4.42 -15.31
C ALA A 207 -6.01 -3.57 -14.41
N LEU A 208 -5.68 -2.29 -14.23
CA LEU A 208 -6.53 -1.36 -13.48
C LEU A 208 -7.93 -1.26 -14.11
N ALA A 209 -8.02 -1.43 -15.45
CA ALA A 209 -9.27 -1.42 -16.19
C ALA A 209 -10.26 -2.54 -15.77
N ASP A 210 -9.76 -3.66 -15.23
CA ASP A 210 -10.59 -4.76 -14.74
C ASP A 210 -11.37 -4.41 -13.47
N TYR A 211 -11.01 -3.31 -12.81
CA TYR A 211 -11.72 -2.81 -11.63
C TYR A 211 -12.79 -1.82 -12.06
N ARG A 212 -14.05 -2.23 -12.01
CA ARG A 212 -15.16 -1.32 -12.33
C ARG A 212 -15.20 -0.10 -11.41
N MET A 213 -15.56 1.06 -11.95
CA MET A 213 -15.87 2.23 -11.14
C MET A 213 -17.09 1.96 -10.27
N THR A 214 -16.97 2.26 -8.97
CA THR A 214 -18.04 2.12 -7.98
C THR A 214 -18.32 3.45 -7.28
N ARG A 215 -19.34 3.50 -6.45
CA ARG A 215 -19.52 4.62 -5.52
C ARG A 215 -18.60 4.41 -4.31
N ARG A 216 -18.14 5.51 -3.70
CA ARG A 216 -17.48 5.45 -2.39
C ARG A 216 -18.42 4.79 -1.36
N GLY A 217 -17.85 4.07 -0.40
CA GLY A 217 -18.62 3.35 0.63
C GLY A 217 -19.14 1.98 0.22
N ALA A 218 -18.91 1.54 -1.04
CA ALA A 218 -19.28 0.21 -1.51
C ALA A 218 -18.46 -0.91 -0.81
N ARG A 219 -18.95 -2.15 -0.89
CA ARG A 219 -18.24 -3.37 -0.46
C ARG A 219 -17.09 -3.76 -1.39
N GLY A 220 -17.10 -3.23 -2.63
CA GLY A 220 -16.08 -3.47 -3.63
C GLY A 220 -16.23 -4.78 -4.41
N VAL A 221 -15.21 -5.09 -5.21
CA VAL A 221 -15.12 -6.29 -6.04
C VAL A 221 -13.93 -7.13 -5.58
N LYS A 222 -13.97 -8.44 -5.84
CA LYS A 222 -12.86 -9.36 -5.51
C LYS A 222 -11.60 -8.93 -6.25
N THR A 223 -10.48 -8.76 -5.57
CA THR A 223 -9.17 -8.42 -6.15
C THR A 223 -8.18 -9.58 -6.10
N VAL A 224 -8.36 -10.51 -5.18
CA VAL A 224 -7.62 -11.76 -5.10
C VAL A 224 -8.50 -12.82 -4.43
N ASN A 225 -8.32 -14.07 -4.83
CA ASN A 225 -8.97 -15.18 -4.12
C ASN A 225 -8.12 -15.55 -2.89
N VAL A 226 -8.60 -15.14 -1.72
CA VAL A 226 -7.98 -15.46 -0.42
C VAL A 226 -8.31 -16.89 -0.05
N THR A 227 -7.29 -17.74 0.09
CA THR A 227 -7.38 -19.14 0.47
C THR A 227 -6.34 -19.45 1.56
N GLU A 228 -6.43 -20.60 2.21
CA GLU A 228 -5.40 -21.03 3.16
C GLU A 228 -4.01 -21.11 2.50
N LYS A 229 -3.95 -21.54 1.24
CA LYS A 229 -2.71 -21.62 0.46
C LYS A 229 -2.08 -20.24 0.22
N SER A 230 -2.85 -19.23 -0.10
CA SER A 230 -2.34 -17.88 -0.37
C SER A 230 -2.11 -17.05 0.89
N GLY A 231 -2.84 -17.31 1.94
CA GLY A 231 -2.96 -16.41 3.09
C GLY A 231 -3.75 -15.15 2.72
N LYS A 232 -3.85 -14.19 3.65
CA LYS A 232 -4.55 -12.93 3.48
C LYS A 232 -3.83 -12.01 2.49
N LEU A 233 -4.56 -11.05 1.93
CA LEU A 233 -3.94 -9.98 1.14
C LEU A 233 -3.16 -9.04 2.08
N VAL A 234 -1.89 -8.82 1.78
CA VAL A 234 -0.96 -7.97 2.56
C VAL A 234 -0.69 -6.66 1.84
N CYS A 235 -0.54 -6.71 0.53
CA CYS A 235 -0.16 -5.54 -0.26
C CYS A 235 -1.04 -5.39 -1.49
N MET A 236 -1.46 -4.14 -1.74
CA MET A 236 -1.99 -3.68 -3.02
C MET A 236 -1.32 -2.36 -3.37
N ARG A 237 -0.74 -2.28 -4.57
CA ARG A 237 -0.11 -1.08 -5.15
C ARG A 237 -0.52 -0.92 -6.60
N ALA A 238 -0.69 0.32 -7.06
CA ALA A 238 -0.67 0.58 -8.50
C ALA A 238 0.78 0.67 -8.97
N VAL A 239 1.05 0.13 -10.16
CA VAL A 239 2.38 0.05 -10.76
C VAL A 239 2.28 0.23 -12.28
N ARG A 240 3.35 0.72 -12.90
CA ARG A 240 3.48 0.80 -14.37
C ARG A 240 3.76 -0.59 -14.98
N GLY A 241 4.55 -1.40 -14.25
CA GLY A 241 4.89 -2.77 -14.62
C GLY A 241 6.33 -2.97 -15.04
N ASP A 242 7.12 -1.91 -15.17
CA ASP A 242 8.55 -1.89 -15.48
C ASP A 242 9.43 -1.64 -14.23
N GLU A 243 8.82 -1.27 -13.10
CA GLU A 243 9.51 -0.99 -11.86
C GLU A 243 10.08 -2.26 -11.21
N ASP A 244 10.89 -2.06 -10.19
CA ASP A 244 11.31 -3.10 -9.28
C ASP A 244 10.41 -3.15 -8.05
N CYS A 245 10.30 -4.32 -7.47
CA CYS A 245 9.52 -4.56 -6.26
C CYS A 245 10.41 -5.17 -5.18
N MET A 246 10.48 -4.50 -4.04
CA MET A 246 11.08 -5.09 -2.82
C MET A 246 9.99 -5.74 -1.98
N ILE A 247 10.15 -7.01 -1.71
CA ILE A 247 9.26 -7.81 -0.87
C ILE A 247 10.01 -8.17 0.41
N MET A 248 9.41 -7.89 1.54
CA MET A 248 10.00 -8.08 2.86
C MET A 248 9.13 -9.00 3.69
N THR A 249 9.78 -9.92 4.42
CA THR A 249 9.10 -10.84 5.34
C THR A 249 9.18 -10.34 6.78
N ALA A 250 8.31 -10.85 7.65
CA ALA A 250 8.31 -10.52 9.07
C ALA A 250 9.65 -10.90 9.74
N GLY A 251 10.30 -11.99 9.32
CA GLY A 251 11.63 -12.41 9.77
C GLY A 251 12.79 -11.57 9.23
N GLY A 252 12.52 -10.53 8.41
CA GLY A 252 13.54 -9.61 7.90
C GLY A 252 14.25 -10.07 6.62
N ILE A 253 13.75 -11.08 5.93
CA ILE A 253 14.24 -11.47 4.60
C ILE A 253 13.73 -10.43 3.57
N VAL A 254 14.60 -10.00 2.69
CA VAL A 254 14.29 -9.04 1.63
C VAL A 254 14.71 -9.61 0.28
N ILE A 255 13.80 -9.52 -0.69
CA ILE A 255 14.06 -9.81 -2.10
C ILE A 255 13.67 -8.60 -2.96
N ARG A 256 14.48 -8.31 -3.99
CA ARG A 256 14.17 -7.35 -5.04
C ARG A 256 13.93 -8.13 -6.34
N ILE A 257 12.80 -7.92 -6.97
CA ILE A 257 12.41 -8.54 -8.24
C ILE A 257 11.96 -7.47 -9.21
N SER A 258 12.20 -7.68 -10.51
CA SER A 258 11.60 -6.83 -11.53
C SER A 258 10.12 -7.20 -11.74
N LEU A 259 9.25 -6.20 -11.79
CA LEU A 259 7.83 -6.41 -12.06
C LEU A 259 7.56 -6.90 -13.50
N ASN A 260 8.52 -6.77 -14.41
CA ASN A 260 8.44 -7.42 -15.72
C ASN A 260 8.30 -8.94 -15.64
N GLN A 261 8.83 -9.57 -14.58
CA GLN A 261 8.74 -11.01 -14.34
C GLN A 261 7.43 -11.45 -13.68
N VAL A 262 6.63 -10.49 -13.16
CA VAL A 262 5.33 -10.77 -12.54
C VAL A 262 4.25 -10.73 -13.62
N SER A 263 3.62 -11.87 -13.88
CA SER A 263 2.63 -12.01 -14.95
C SER A 263 1.34 -11.23 -14.62
N VAL A 264 0.63 -10.83 -15.69
CA VAL A 264 -0.69 -10.20 -15.59
C VAL A 264 -1.75 -11.29 -15.60
N TYR A 265 -2.62 -11.30 -14.63
CA TYR A 265 -3.74 -12.22 -14.46
C TYR A 265 -5.05 -11.48 -14.26
N SER A 266 -6.16 -12.18 -14.46
CA SER A 266 -7.49 -11.65 -14.14
C SER A 266 -7.56 -11.19 -12.67
N ARG A 267 -8.46 -10.25 -12.40
CA ARG A 267 -8.63 -9.62 -11.08
C ARG A 267 -8.85 -10.65 -9.95
N SER A 268 -9.62 -11.71 -10.18
CA SER A 268 -9.96 -12.73 -9.17
C SER A 268 -8.94 -13.85 -9.02
N ALA A 269 -7.95 -13.98 -9.92
CA ALA A 269 -6.96 -15.04 -9.87
C ALA A 269 -6.08 -14.97 -8.59
N GLN A 270 -5.54 -16.11 -8.17
CA GLN A 270 -4.65 -16.21 -7.01
C GLN A 270 -3.25 -15.64 -7.30
N GLY A 271 -2.77 -15.73 -8.55
CA GLY A 271 -1.42 -15.36 -8.93
C GLY A 271 -0.42 -16.50 -8.79
N VAL A 272 0.85 -16.15 -8.89
CA VAL A 272 2.00 -17.07 -8.84
C VAL A 272 2.88 -16.78 -7.63
N LYS A 273 3.74 -17.72 -7.27
CA LYS A 273 4.69 -17.52 -6.18
C LYS A 273 5.79 -16.54 -6.61
N VAL A 274 5.87 -15.39 -5.95
CA VAL A 274 6.87 -14.33 -6.22
C VAL A 274 8.02 -14.34 -5.23
N ILE A 275 7.80 -14.89 -4.04
CA ILE A 275 8.82 -15.14 -3.02
C ILE A 275 8.53 -16.45 -2.31
N ASN A 276 9.58 -17.22 -1.97
CA ASN A 276 9.45 -18.40 -1.14
C ASN A 276 9.68 -18.02 0.33
N VAL A 277 8.60 -17.95 1.10
CA VAL A 277 8.63 -17.51 2.51
C VAL A 277 8.87 -18.65 3.51
N LYS A 278 8.77 -19.93 3.07
CA LYS A 278 8.87 -21.12 3.95
C LYS A 278 7.96 -20.99 5.19
N ASP A 279 8.56 -20.85 6.39
CA ASP A 279 7.87 -20.73 7.69
C ASP A 279 7.68 -19.26 8.13
N ASP A 280 7.81 -18.31 7.20
CA ASP A 280 7.68 -16.87 7.42
C ASP A 280 6.48 -16.32 6.62
N ILE A 281 6.18 -15.04 6.77
CA ILE A 281 5.11 -14.36 6.04
C ILE A 281 5.62 -13.06 5.43
N VAL A 282 5.06 -12.66 4.28
CA VAL A 282 5.28 -11.33 3.73
C VAL A 282 4.65 -10.29 4.65
N SER A 283 5.42 -9.28 5.03
CA SER A 283 4.99 -8.19 5.92
C SER A 283 4.84 -6.87 5.19
N SER A 284 5.70 -6.57 4.22
CA SER A 284 5.73 -5.28 3.52
C SER A 284 6.24 -5.41 2.10
N VAL A 285 5.81 -4.46 1.25
CA VAL A 285 6.20 -4.38 -0.16
C VAL A 285 6.43 -2.92 -0.52
N ALA A 286 7.57 -2.64 -1.17
CA ALA A 286 7.91 -1.32 -1.71
C ALA A 286 8.13 -1.40 -3.22
N ILE A 287 7.78 -0.33 -3.92
CA ILE A 287 8.05 -0.17 -5.35
C ILE A 287 9.25 0.77 -5.48
N LEU A 288 10.16 0.43 -6.37
CA LEU A 288 11.36 1.19 -6.68
C LEU A 288 11.41 1.46 -8.18
N GLU A 289 12.05 2.55 -8.58
CA GLU A 289 12.41 2.74 -9.98
C GLU A 289 13.33 1.60 -10.44
N PRO A 290 13.24 1.16 -11.70
CA PRO A 290 14.10 0.12 -12.24
C PRO A 290 15.58 0.54 -12.16
N GLU A 291 16.48 -0.41 -11.95
CA GLU A 291 17.92 -0.14 -12.12
C GLU A 291 18.20 0.04 -13.60
N GLU A 292 18.77 1.18 -14.00
CA GLU A 292 19.35 1.38 -15.31
C GLU A 292 20.61 0.49 -15.42
N ASP A 293 20.56 -0.52 -16.28
CA ASP A 293 21.65 -1.40 -16.70
C ASP A 293 22.64 -1.93 -15.63
N SER A 294 22.23 -2.97 -14.92
CA SER A 294 23.18 -3.97 -14.46
C SER A 294 23.07 -5.21 -15.37
N GLU A 295 24.14 -5.55 -16.06
CA GLU A 295 24.28 -6.76 -16.89
C GLU A 295 23.68 -7.96 -16.13
N VAL A 296 22.70 -8.62 -16.75
CA VAL A 296 22.12 -9.86 -16.25
C VAL A 296 23.23 -10.91 -16.23
N VAL A 297 23.80 -11.17 -15.08
CA VAL A 297 24.64 -12.36 -14.92
C VAL A 297 23.72 -13.58 -14.97
N ASP A 298 23.68 -14.20 -16.15
CA ASP A 298 22.96 -15.43 -16.42
C ASP A 298 23.64 -16.58 -15.67
N ILE A 299 23.15 -16.88 -14.47
CA ILE A 299 23.51 -18.11 -13.77
C ILE A 299 22.45 -19.15 -14.11
N SER A 300 22.58 -19.70 -15.35
CA SER A 300 21.87 -20.90 -15.73
C SER A 300 22.44 -22.12 -15.00
N HIS A 301 21.77 -22.62 -13.97
CA HIS A 301 21.80 -24.05 -13.65
C HIS A 301 20.41 -24.53 -13.25
N ASN A 302 19.94 -25.43 -14.08
CA ASN A 302 18.69 -26.17 -14.08
C ASN A 302 18.38 -26.83 -12.73
N GLU A 303 17.16 -26.62 -12.24
CA GLU A 303 16.31 -27.74 -11.81
C GLU A 303 14.89 -27.44 -12.24
N VAL A 304 14.42 -28.20 -13.21
CA VAL A 304 13.04 -28.22 -13.69
C VAL A 304 12.18 -28.78 -12.57
N LEU A 305 11.37 -27.91 -11.96
CA LEU A 305 10.27 -28.33 -11.10
C LEU A 305 8.96 -28.22 -11.89
N ASP A 306 8.37 -29.39 -12.03
CA ASP A 306 7.10 -29.78 -12.61
C ASP A 306 6.03 -28.67 -12.60
N GLU A 307 5.66 -28.18 -13.80
CA GLU A 307 4.55 -27.26 -14.00
C GLU A 307 3.22 -28.02 -13.89
N GLY A 308 2.66 -28.05 -12.68
CA GLY A 308 1.27 -28.44 -12.50
C GLY A 308 0.34 -27.45 -13.17
N VAL A 309 -0.16 -27.80 -14.32
CA VAL A 309 -1.28 -27.13 -15.00
C VAL A 309 -2.52 -27.24 -14.11
N PHE A 310 -2.98 -26.13 -13.55
CA PHE A 310 -4.24 -26.09 -12.82
C PHE A 310 -5.35 -25.61 -13.73
N GLU A 311 -6.34 -26.48 -13.91
CA GLU A 311 -7.59 -26.23 -14.62
C GLU A 311 -8.33 -25.02 -14.04
N GLU A 312 -8.79 -24.16 -14.93
CA GLU A 312 -9.70 -23.07 -14.61
C GLU A 312 -11.03 -23.66 -14.15
N THR A 313 -11.44 -23.33 -12.93
CA THR A 313 -12.82 -23.56 -12.52
C THR A 313 -13.72 -22.52 -13.19
N PRO A 314 -14.90 -22.91 -13.70
CA PRO A 314 -15.83 -21.98 -14.35
C PRO A 314 -16.28 -20.89 -13.38
N ASP A 315 -16.46 -19.68 -13.91
CA ASP A 315 -16.99 -18.53 -13.22
C ASP A 315 -18.35 -18.82 -12.61
N ASP A 316 -18.45 -18.75 -11.28
CA ASP A 316 -19.74 -18.62 -10.63
C ASP A 316 -20.35 -17.27 -11.02
N GLU A 317 -21.50 -17.33 -11.69
CA GLU A 317 -22.28 -16.18 -12.11
C GLU A 317 -22.55 -15.26 -10.91
N ASP A 318 -22.20 -13.98 -11.09
CA ASP A 318 -22.49 -12.89 -10.15
C ASP A 318 -24.02 -12.85 -9.90
N ILE A 319 -24.48 -13.36 -8.78
CA ILE A 319 -25.87 -13.19 -8.33
C ILE A 319 -26.05 -11.70 -8.03
N ILE A 320 -26.81 -11.05 -8.89
CA ILE A 320 -27.26 -9.68 -8.74
C ILE A 320 -28.39 -9.69 -7.71
N GLU A 321 -28.12 -9.51 -6.44
CA GLU A 321 -29.12 -9.07 -5.48
C GLU A 321 -29.33 -7.56 -5.65
N ASN A 322 -30.42 -7.24 -6.33
CA ASN A 322 -30.98 -5.90 -6.35
C ASN A 322 -31.75 -5.69 -5.03
N ASP A 323 -31.11 -5.03 -4.07
CA ASP A 323 -31.84 -4.44 -2.96
C ASP A 323 -32.51 -3.14 -3.47
N GLU A 324 -33.73 -3.29 -3.96
CA GLU A 324 -34.71 -2.19 -4.03
C GLU A 324 -35.18 -1.90 -2.60
N GLU A 325 -34.56 -0.94 -1.92
CA GLU A 325 -35.17 -0.34 -0.74
C GLU A 325 -36.23 0.66 -1.20
N ASP A 326 -37.47 0.22 -0.97
CA ASP A 326 -38.73 0.97 -1.07
C ASP A 326 -38.66 2.17 -0.10
N VAL A 327 -38.54 3.38 -0.65
CA VAL A 327 -38.70 4.64 0.10
C VAL A 327 -40.17 4.97 0.08
N THR A 328 -40.91 4.54 1.08
CA THR A 328 -42.26 5.09 1.34
C THR A 328 -42.10 6.38 2.13
N ASP A 329 -42.31 7.50 1.42
CA ASP A 329 -42.72 8.75 1.99
C ASP A 329 -44.05 8.58 2.74
N SER A 330 -44.06 8.93 4.01
CA SER A 330 -45.32 9.22 4.73
C SER A 330 -45.18 10.58 5.41
N ASP A 331 -45.54 11.61 4.70
CA ASP A 331 -46.05 12.84 5.28
C ASP A 331 -47.39 12.53 5.97
N SER A 332 -47.53 12.88 7.23
CA SER A 332 -48.75 13.43 7.83
C SER A 332 -48.50 13.96 9.26
N GLU A 333 -48.59 15.25 9.38
CA GLU A 333 -49.34 16.08 10.34
C GLU A 333 -49.59 15.51 11.78
N GLU A 334 -48.93 16.14 12.78
CA GLU A 334 -49.56 16.95 13.84
C GLU A 334 -48.46 17.62 14.71
#